data_71734137a40cc876e60b86e488498836
#
_entry.id   71734137a40cc876e60b86e488498836
#
_cell.length_a   1.000
_cell.length_b   1.000
_cell.length_c   1.000
_cell.angle_alpha   90.00
_cell.angle_beta   90.00
_cell.angle_gamma   90.00
#
_symmetry.space_group_name_H-M   'P 1'
#
loop_
_entity.id
_entity.type
_entity.pdbx_description
1 polymer ?
#
loop_
_entity_poly.entity_id
_entity_poly.type
_entity_poly.pdbx_seq_one_letter_code
_entity_poly.pdbx_strand_id
1 'polypeptide(L)'
;MTMTVLVNAGPWLAVPPPGYGGIENVLAALVPELRRRGVRVVLATVGSSTLPVDERIAVFPDGRFAELQRPYNQVMGVAGAHLHRVVRELRRRDDVVLVHDHQEALGPTVLGALGPDCPPVLHTLHWDLRKHPALYGELEGGGSLWVNGVSFNQLTTAPPALRRLSVGHVHLATPLAVGADRRPAVRKGTHLVVVGRVTRYKGQAVAARLAHRTGAEVVLAGPVGPYHRPADLAGPDVDEANPDVRYWRDEVEPLVDGRLVRWVGTVAGEERDGLVASARASLVPIDWEEPGGTAVVESLALGTPVVGFRRGCLPELVQHGRTGLLVDPGDEDALAAAAAETDALDPDACRREAARRFTPGRMAERYLRLYDKVLSRSGRARAVGGATGGAARQA
;
A
#
# COMPACT_ATOMS: atom_id res chain seq x y z
N MET A 1 -30.53 -2.82 7.75
CA MET A 1 -30.00 -3.65 6.63
C MET A 1 -28.48 -3.71 6.72
N THR A 2 -27.88 -4.85 6.46
CA THR A 2 -26.42 -5.03 6.41
C THR A 2 -25.90 -4.37 5.15
N MET A 3 -24.84 -3.56 5.23
CA MET A 3 -24.20 -2.92 4.06
C MET A 3 -23.45 -3.98 3.27
N THR A 4 -23.78 -4.15 1.97
CA THR A 4 -23.03 -5.01 1.04
C THR A 4 -22.12 -4.13 0.19
N VAL A 5 -20.80 -4.41 0.21
CA VAL A 5 -19.79 -3.71 -0.58
C VAL A 5 -19.13 -4.70 -1.54
N LEU A 6 -19.09 -4.36 -2.82
CA LEU A 6 -18.25 -5.07 -3.77
C LEU A 6 -16.85 -4.46 -3.73
N VAL A 7 -15.86 -5.28 -3.35
CA VAL A 7 -14.44 -4.90 -3.33
C VAL A 7 -13.78 -5.46 -4.59
N ASN A 8 -13.28 -4.58 -5.46
CA ASN A 8 -12.57 -4.97 -6.68
C ASN A 8 -11.05 -4.98 -6.44
N ALA A 9 -10.48 -6.18 -6.34
CA ALA A 9 -9.05 -6.40 -6.17
C ALA A 9 -8.27 -6.45 -7.50
N GLY A 10 -8.98 -6.62 -8.62
CA GLY A 10 -8.36 -6.89 -9.91
C GLY A 10 -7.95 -8.35 -10.13
N PRO A 11 -7.43 -8.67 -11.34
CA PRO A 11 -7.10 -10.04 -11.75
C PRO A 11 -5.62 -10.43 -11.55
N TRP A 12 -4.83 -9.60 -10.86
CA TRP A 12 -3.37 -9.73 -10.92
C TRP A 12 -2.82 -10.78 -9.96
N LEU A 13 -3.24 -10.77 -8.70
CA LEU A 13 -2.77 -11.69 -7.67
C LEU A 13 -3.93 -12.23 -6.84
N ALA A 14 -3.70 -13.36 -6.17
CA ALA A 14 -4.61 -13.88 -5.15
C ALA A 14 -4.63 -12.98 -3.91
N VAL A 15 -5.75 -13.00 -3.18
CA VAL A 15 -5.88 -12.29 -1.90
C VAL A 15 -6.09 -13.33 -0.78
N PRO A 16 -5.18 -13.43 0.21
CA PRO A 16 -3.88 -12.78 0.29
C PRO A 16 -2.92 -13.28 -0.79
N PRO A 17 -1.88 -12.49 -1.15
CA PRO A 17 -0.90 -12.95 -2.13
C PRO A 17 0.06 -13.95 -1.47
N PRO A 18 0.58 -14.94 -2.21
CA PRO A 18 1.54 -15.92 -1.68
C PRO A 18 2.93 -15.34 -1.39
N GLY A 19 3.17 -14.08 -1.75
CA GLY A 19 4.44 -13.40 -1.58
C GLY A 19 4.30 -11.89 -1.77
N TYR A 20 4.90 -11.35 -2.83
CA TYR A 20 4.74 -9.94 -3.18
C TYR A 20 3.29 -9.63 -3.61
N GLY A 21 2.75 -8.49 -3.14
CA GLY A 21 1.42 -8.03 -3.51
C GLY A 21 1.00 -6.85 -2.61
N GLY A 22 1.26 -5.62 -3.07
CA GLY A 22 1.00 -4.42 -2.25
C GLY A 22 -0.48 -4.22 -1.94
N ILE A 23 -1.32 -4.23 -2.97
CA ILE A 23 -2.76 -3.99 -2.86
C ILE A 23 -3.44 -5.17 -2.19
N GLU A 24 -3.08 -6.37 -2.58
CA GLU A 24 -3.67 -7.61 -2.06
C GLU A 24 -3.41 -7.75 -0.55
N ASN A 25 -2.24 -7.33 -0.07
CA ASN A 25 -1.95 -7.26 1.37
C ASN A 25 -2.81 -6.21 2.09
N VAL A 26 -3.04 -5.05 1.45
CA VAL A 26 -3.97 -4.04 2.01
C VAL A 26 -5.38 -4.62 2.11
N LEU A 27 -5.85 -5.33 1.09
CA LEU A 27 -7.17 -5.97 1.10
C LEU A 27 -7.25 -7.12 2.11
N ALA A 28 -6.21 -7.93 2.21
CA ALA A 28 -6.12 -8.99 3.21
C ALA A 28 -6.19 -8.44 4.65
N ALA A 29 -5.70 -7.23 4.88
CA ALA A 29 -5.82 -6.54 6.15
C ALA A 29 -7.18 -5.85 6.35
N LEU A 30 -7.74 -5.24 5.30
CA LEU A 30 -8.96 -4.43 5.36
C LEU A 30 -10.24 -5.27 5.45
N VAL A 31 -10.38 -6.26 4.57
CA VAL A 31 -11.64 -7.00 4.37
C VAL A 31 -12.11 -7.73 5.63
N PRO A 32 -11.26 -8.44 6.39
CA PRO A 32 -11.69 -9.05 7.65
C PRO A 32 -12.23 -8.04 8.67
N GLU A 33 -11.65 -6.84 8.69
CA GLU A 33 -12.08 -5.78 9.60
C GLU A 33 -13.43 -5.16 9.21
N LEU A 34 -13.69 -5.00 7.91
CA LEU A 34 -14.99 -4.57 7.41
C LEU A 34 -16.06 -5.61 7.78
N ARG A 35 -15.78 -6.89 7.57
CA ARG A 35 -16.72 -7.98 7.90
C ARG A 35 -17.01 -8.05 9.39
N ARG A 36 -15.99 -7.92 10.26
CA ARG A 36 -16.19 -7.85 11.73
C ARG A 36 -17.07 -6.69 12.18
N ARG A 37 -17.18 -5.63 11.34
CA ARG A 37 -18.04 -4.46 11.57
C ARG A 37 -19.39 -4.57 10.88
N GLY A 38 -19.77 -5.76 10.43
CA GLY A 38 -21.08 -6.05 9.84
C GLY A 38 -21.22 -5.66 8.37
N VAL A 39 -20.12 -5.40 7.65
CA VAL A 39 -20.15 -5.22 6.19
C VAL A 39 -20.12 -6.59 5.52
N ARG A 40 -21.10 -6.87 4.65
CA ARG A 40 -21.04 -8.01 3.74
C ARG A 40 -20.13 -7.68 2.56
N VAL A 41 -19.16 -8.53 2.28
CA VAL A 41 -18.14 -8.29 1.25
C VAL A 41 -18.29 -9.28 0.10
N VAL A 42 -18.51 -8.75 -1.09
CA VAL A 42 -18.39 -9.44 -2.38
C VAL A 42 -17.02 -9.09 -2.95
N LEU A 43 -16.11 -10.06 -3.04
CA LEU A 43 -14.74 -9.84 -3.50
C LEU A 43 -14.58 -10.24 -4.97
N ALA A 44 -14.31 -9.26 -5.83
CA ALA A 44 -13.93 -9.50 -7.23
C ALA A 44 -12.41 -9.66 -7.33
N THR A 45 -11.95 -10.86 -7.67
CA THR A 45 -10.54 -11.28 -7.63
C THR A 45 -10.32 -12.51 -8.52
N VAL A 46 -9.30 -13.32 -8.23
CA VAL A 46 -9.02 -14.60 -8.91
C VAL A 46 -9.48 -15.79 -8.06
N GLY A 47 -9.66 -16.94 -8.71
CA GLY A 47 -10.19 -18.17 -8.08
C GLY A 47 -9.33 -18.69 -6.94
N SER A 48 -8.01 -18.61 -7.07
CA SER A 48 -7.04 -19.05 -6.05
C SER A 48 -6.95 -18.14 -4.81
N SER A 49 -7.70 -17.04 -4.75
CA SER A 49 -7.80 -16.21 -3.53
C SER A 49 -8.43 -17.01 -2.39
N THR A 50 -7.80 -16.99 -1.22
CA THR A 50 -8.23 -17.75 -0.03
C THR A 50 -8.84 -16.88 1.07
N LEU A 51 -8.85 -15.55 0.87
CA LEU A 51 -9.41 -14.64 1.88
C LEU A 51 -10.87 -15.00 2.17
N PRO A 52 -11.26 -15.20 3.44
CA PRO A 52 -12.64 -15.45 3.82
C PRO A 52 -13.54 -14.24 3.53
N VAL A 53 -14.51 -14.41 2.65
CA VAL A 53 -15.48 -13.39 2.22
C VAL A 53 -16.87 -14.00 2.12
N ASP A 54 -17.90 -13.16 1.99
CA ASP A 54 -19.27 -13.63 1.89
C ASP A 54 -19.57 -14.19 0.50
N GLU A 55 -18.91 -13.60 -0.53
CA GLU A 55 -19.05 -14.07 -1.92
C GLU A 55 -17.79 -13.71 -2.72
N ARG A 56 -17.44 -14.52 -3.71
CA ARG A 56 -16.31 -14.27 -4.61
C ARG A 56 -16.73 -14.27 -6.06
N ILE A 57 -16.26 -13.27 -6.81
CA ILE A 57 -16.39 -13.18 -8.26
C ILE A 57 -15.00 -13.39 -8.87
N ALA A 58 -14.85 -14.37 -9.75
CA ALA A 58 -13.60 -14.66 -10.44
C ALA A 58 -13.85 -14.95 -11.93
N VAL A 59 -12.92 -14.48 -12.77
CA VAL A 59 -12.85 -14.83 -14.20
C VAL A 59 -11.73 -15.82 -14.43
N PHE A 60 -10.60 -15.56 -13.79
CA PHE A 60 -9.40 -16.38 -13.92
C PHE A 60 -9.23 -17.27 -12.70
N PRO A 61 -8.82 -18.53 -12.86
CA PRO A 61 -8.55 -19.42 -11.73
C PRO A 61 -7.37 -18.89 -10.89
N ASP A 62 -6.32 -18.38 -11.55
CA ASP A 62 -5.10 -17.90 -10.92
C ASP A 62 -4.76 -16.47 -11.31
N GLY A 63 -3.88 -15.82 -10.52
CA GLY A 63 -3.40 -14.49 -10.76
C GLY A 63 -2.66 -14.35 -12.09
N ARG A 64 -2.88 -13.21 -12.76
CA ARG A 64 -2.34 -12.90 -14.10
C ARG A 64 -1.18 -11.90 -14.04
N PHE A 65 -0.48 -11.82 -12.92
CA PHE A 65 0.58 -10.82 -12.69
C PHE A 65 1.71 -10.88 -13.72
N ALA A 66 2.12 -12.08 -14.12
CA ALA A 66 3.16 -12.27 -15.12
C ALA A 66 2.79 -11.64 -16.50
N GLU A 67 1.50 -11.46 -16.77
CA GLU A 67 1.06 -10.84 -18.02
C GLU A 67 1.24 -9.33 -18.05
N LEU A 68 1.48 -8.69 -16.91
CA LEU A 68 1.79 -7.24 -16.85
C LEU A 68 3.08 -6.88 -17.61
N GLN A 69 3.96 -7.84 -17.85
CA GLN A 69 5.17 -7.66 -18.65
C GLN A 69 4.92 -7.73 -20.16
N ARG A 70 3.70 -8.14 -20.57
CA ARG A 70 3.34 -8.23 -22.00
C ARG A 70 3.01 -6.87 -22.60
N PRO A 71 3.07 -6.73 -23.94
CA PRO A 71 2.63 -5.51 -24.62
C PRO A 71 1.20 -5.09 -24.23
N TYR A 72 0.96 -3.79 -24.17
CA TYR A 72 -0.29 -3.18 -23.74
C TYR A 72 -1.55 -3.80 -24.40
N ASN A 73 -1.52 -4.05 -25.71
CA ASN A 73 -2.64 -4.62 -26.47
C ASN A 73 -3.02 -6.06 -26.06
N GLN A 74 -2.15 -6.76 -25.35
CA GLN A 74 -2.42 -8.09 -24.78
C GLN A 74 -2.91 -8.00 -23.32
N VAL A 75 -2.29 -7.12 -22.53
CA VAL A 75 -2.61 -6.94 -21.09
C VAL A 75 -4.00 -6.36 -20.88
N MET A 76 -4.44 -5.45 -21.74
CA MET A 76 -5.76 -4.84 -21.63
C MET A 76 -6.92 -5.85 -21.62
N GLY A 77 -6.80 -6.91 -22.39
CA GLY A 77 -7.83 -7.98 -22.44
C GLY A 77 -8.04 -8.66 -21.09
N VAL A 78 -6.99 -8.84 -20.31
CA VAL A 78 -7.07 -9.44 -18.96
C VAL A 78 -7.85 -8.55 -18.02
N ALA A 79 -7.46 -7.29 -17.91
CA ALA A 79 -8.15 -6.31 -17.06
C ALA A 79 -9.59 -6.06 -17.53
N GLY A 80 -9.79 -5.99 -18.85
CA GLY A 80 -11.11 -5.82 -19.47
C GLY A 80 -12.06 -6.99 -19.20
N ALA A 81 -11.61 -8.23 -19.31
CA ALA A 81 -12.41 -9.42 -19.02
C ALA A 81 -12.85 -9.46 -17.55
N HIS A 82 -11.94 -9.11 -16.63
CA HIS A 82 -12.25 -9.02 -15.21
C HIS A 82 -13.33 -7.95 -14.94
N LEU A 83 -13.12 -6.73 -15.41
CA LEU A 83 -14.07 -5.63 -15.21
C LEU A 83 -15.42 -5.89 -15.89
N HIS A 84 -15.43 -6.47 -17.08
CA HIS A 84 -16.68 -6.86 -17.73
C HIS A 84 -17.49 -7.84 -16.87
N ARG A 85 -16.82 -8.80 -16.22
CA ARG A 85 -17.50 -9.71 -15.27
C ARG A 85 -18.03 -8.95 -14.07
N VAL A 86 -17.26 -8.04 -13.49
CA VAL A 86 -17.71 -7.20 -12.37
C VAL A 86 -18.95 -6.40 -12.74
N VAL A 87 -18.93 -5.70 -13.89
CA VAL A 87 -20.07 -4.92 -14.40
C VAL A 87 -21.30 -5.79 -14.62
N ARG A 88 -21.12 -6.98 -15.22
CA ARG A 88 -22.21 -7.92 -15.44
C ARG A 88 -22.85 -8.41 -14.14
N GLU A 89 -22.05 -8.64 -13.11
CA GLU A 89 -22.57 -9.02 -11.78
C GLU A 89 -23.30 -7.83 -11.12
N LEU A 90 -22.75 -6.62 -11.18
CA LEU A 90 -23.40 -5.43 -10.63
C LEU A 90 -24.78 -5.18 -11.25
N ARG A 91 -24.94 -5.40 -12.57
CA ARG A 91 -26.24 -5.24 -13.26
C ARG A 91 -27.31 -6.26 -12.89
N ARG A 92 -26.92 -7.34 -12.22
CA ARG A 92 -27.80 -8.43 -11.77
C ARG A 92 -28.16 -8.34 -10.30
N ARG A 93 -27.63 -7.34 -9.61
CA ARG A 93 -27.69 -7.22 -8.15
C ARG A 93 -28.28 -5.88 -7.72
N ASP A 94 -29.14 -5.94 -6.74
CA ASP A 94 -29.72 -4.77 -6.07
C ASP A 94 -29.22 -4.63 -4.61
N ASP A 95 -28.50 -5.64 -4.11
CA ASP A 95 -27.99 -5.68 -2.73
C ASP A 95 -26.67 -4.92 -2.54
N VAL A 96 -25.87 -4.70 -3.59
CA VAL A 96 -24.61 -3.96 -3.52
C VAL A 96 -24.88 -2.46 -3.45
N VAL A 97 -24.47 -1.82 -2.37
CA VAL A 97 -24.72 -0.38 -2.16
C VAL A 97 -23.52 0.50 -2.52
N LEU A 98 -22.31 -0.08 -2.60
CA LEU A 98 -21.08 0.62 -2.93
C LEU A 98 -20.07 -0.34 -3.58
N VAL A 99 -19.31 0.16 -4.54
CA VAL A 99 -18.12 -0.51 -5.09
C VAL A 99 -16.89 0.15 -4.53
N HIS A 100 -16.00 -0.63 -3.89
CA HIS A 100 -14.66 -0.17 -3.48
C HIS A 100 -13.63 -0.74 -4.47
N ASP A 101 -13.13 0.12 -5.33
CA ASP A 101 -12.25 -0.25 -6.43
C ASP A 101 -10.77 0.01 -6.11
N HIS A 102 -9.92 -0.97 -6.44
CA HIS A 102 -8.48 -0.90 -6.25
C HIS A 102 -7.69 -1.14 -7.55
N GLN A 103 -8.39 -1.32 -8.67
CA GLN A 103 -7.73 -1.60 -9.95
C GLN A 103 -7.32 -0.30 -10.65
N GLU A 104 -6.01 -0.13 -10.84
CA GLU A 104 -5.42 1.06 -11.47
C GLU A 104 -5.99 1.32 -12.87
N ALA A 105 -6.14 2.58 -13.21
CA ALA A 105 -6.53 3.12 -14.51
C ALA A 105 -7.88 2.60 -15.02
N LEU A 106 -7.98 1.33 -15.40
CA LEU A 106 -9.21 0.78 -15.99
C LEU A 106 -10.37 0.67 -14.99
N GLY A 107 -10.08 0.46 -13.69
CA GLY A 107 -11.10 0.44 -12.66
C GLY A 107 -11.96 1.70 -12.65
N PRO A 108 -11.41 2.87 -12.34
CA PRO A 108 -12.18 4.11 -12.30
C PRO A 108 -12.72 4.51 -13.66
N THR A 109 -12.04 4.18 -14.78
CA THR A 109 -12.51 4.47 -16.13
C THR A 109 -13.79 3.70 -16.45
N VAL A 110 -13.79 2.39 -16.24
CA VAL A 110 -14.94 1.53 -16.59
C VAL A 110 -16.07 1.68 -15.58
N LEU A 111 -15.77 1.58 -14.29
CA LEU A 111 -16.77 1.63 -13.23
C LEU A 111 -17.36 3.04 -13.07
N GLY A 112 -16.54 4.08 -13.23
CA GLY A 112 -16.98 5.48 -13.20
C GLY A 112 -17.91 5.84 -14.34
N ALA A 113 -17.77 5.21 -15.51
CA ALA A 113 -18.63 5.43 -16.67
C ALA A 113 -20.01 4.75 -16.57
N LEU A 114 -20.26 3.93 -15.54
CA LEU A 114 -21.56 3.25 -15.38
C LEU A 114 -22.72 4.21 -15.02
N GLY A 115 -22.39 5.38 -14.49
CA GLY A 115 -23.38 6.41 -14.15
C GLY A 115 -24.21 6.07 -12.90
N PRO A 116 -25.30 6.83 -12.67
CA PRO A 116 -26.08 6.78 -11.43
C PRO A 116 -26.93 5.52 -11.28
N ASP A 117 -27.17 4.75 -12.34
CA ASP A 117 -27.93 3.50 -12.29
C ASP A 117 -27.15 2.35 -11.62
N CYS A 118 -25.84 2.52 -11.44
CA CYS A 118 -25.00 1.59 -10.73
C CYS A 118 -24.66 2.09 -9.31
N PRO A 119 -24.21 1.20 -8.40
CA PRO A 119 -23.72 1.63 -7.10
C PRO A 119 -22.59 2.64 -7.23
N PRO A 120 -22.50 3.65 -6.34
CA PRO A 120 -21.39 4.59 -6.37
C PRO A 120 -20.05 3.87 -6.12
N VAL A 121 -19.00 4.40 -6.74
CA VAL A 121 -17.66 3.85 -6.73
C VAL A 121 -16.76 4.71 -5.86
N LEU A 122 -16.07 4.09 -4.91
CA LEU A 122 -14.91 4.65 -4.24
C LEU A 122 -13.66 3.99 -4.82
N HIS A 123 -12.84 4.73 -5.55
CA HIS A 123 -11.55 4.23 -6.05
C HIS A 123 -10.40 4.67 -5.14
N THR A 124 -9.61 3.72 -4.64
CA THR A 124 -8.41 4.01 -3.85
C THR A 124 -7.19 4.17 -4.76
N LEU A 125 -6.57 5.33 -4.68
CA LEU A 125 -5.35 5.67 -5.43
C LEU A 125 -4.13 5.04 -4.75
N HIS A 126 -3.58 3.97 -5.32
CA HIS A 126 -2.42 3.27 -4.74
C HIS A 126 -1.08 3.69 -5.34
N TRP A 127 -1.09 4.40 -6.45
CA TRP A 127 0.10 4.64 -7.28
C TRP A 127 0.49 6.12 -7.36
N ASP A 128 1.62 6.36 -7.98
CA ASP A 128 2.05 7.68 -8.39
C ASP A 128 1.09 8.24 -9.45
N LEU A 129 0.46 9.36 -9.15
CA LEU A 129 -0.52 9.99 -10.03
C LEU A 129 0.09 10.54 -11.33
N ARG A 130 1.41 10.68 -11.40
CA ARG A 130 2.13 11.06 -12.62
C ARG A 130 2.20 9.94 -13.66
N LYS A 131 1.82 8.72 -13.27
CA LYS A 131 1.83 7.55 -14.16
C LYS A 131 0.78 7.65 -15.28
N HIS A 132 -0.37 8.23 -14.97
CA HIS A 132 -1.49 8.38 -15.91
C HIS A 132 -2.05 9.81 -15.92
N PRO A 133 -1.24 10.84 -16.28
CA PRO A 133 -1.62 12.24 -16.11
C PRO A 133 -2.82 12.63 -16.98
N ALA A 134 -2.91 12.12 -18.22
CA ALA A 134 -4.03 12.37 -19.11
C ALA A 134 -5.34 11.79 -18.53
N LEU A 135 -5.33 10.53 -18.09
CA LEU A 135 -6.50 9.91 -17.48
C LEU A 135 -6.98 10.69 -16.26
N TYR A 136 -6.07 10.98 -15.33
CA TYR A 136 -6.43 11.67 -14.10
C TYR A 136 -6.82 13.14 -14.29
N GLY A 137 -6.41 13.75 -15.40
CA GLY A 137 -6.86 15.08 -15.82
C GLY A 137 -8.27 15.10 -16.36
N GLU A 138 -8.71 14.02 -17.01
CA GLU A 138 -10.00 13.89 -17.68
C GLU A 138 -11.08 13.16 -16.83
N LEU A 139 -10.71 12.56 -15.68
CA LEU A 139 -11.67 11.85 -14.86
C LEU A 139 -12.77 12.76 -14.33
N GLU A 140 -14.00 12.46 -14.70
CA GLU A 140 -15.20 13.08 -14.16
C GLU A 140 -16.00 12.08 -13.31
N GLY A 141 -16.54 12.53 -12.19
CA GLY A 141 -17.24 11.65 -11.26
C GLY A 141 -18.71 11.41 -11.61
N GLY A 142 -19.34 12.34 -12.33
CA GLY A 142 -20.76 12.24 -12.69
C GLY A 142 -21.71 11.98 -11.52
N GLY A 143 -21.28 12.24 -10.27
CA GLY A 143 -22.04 11.91 -9.05
C GLY A 143 -21.95 10.43 -8.63
N SER A 144 -21.22 9.59 -9.36
CA SER A 144 -21.12 8.15 -9.11
C SER A 144 -19.69 7.67 -8.81
N LEU A 145 -18.64 8.42 -9.21
CA LEU A 145 -17.25 8.09 -8.94
C LEU A 145 -16.64 9.06 -7.93
N TRP A 146 -16.03 8.50 -6.91
CA TRP A 146 -15.27 9.20 -5.89
C TRP A 146 -13.91 8.55 -5.71
N VAL A 147 -12.91 9.33 -5.26
CA VAL A 147 -11.56 8.79 -5.02
C VAL A 147 -11.09 9.07 -3.60
N ASN A 148 -10.19 8.24 -3.10
CA ASN A 148 -9.39 8.55 -1.91
C ASN A 148 -7.92 8.28 -2.15
N GLY A 149 -7.07 9.08 -1.52
CA GLY A 149 -5.64 8.81 -1.46
C GLY A 149 -5.28 7.85 -0.33
N VAL A 150 -4.06 7.34 -0.38
CA VAL A 150 -3.45 6.59 0.73
C VAL A 150 -2.59 7.48 1.64
N SER A 151 -2.43 8.76 1.28
CA SER A 151 -1.86 9.83 2.11
C SER A 151 -2.46 11.18 1.72
N PHE A 152 -2.30 12.18 2.59
CA PHE A 152 -2.67 13.55 2.29
C PHE A 152 -1.76 14.14 1.20
N ASN A 153 -0.45 13.91 1.29
CA ASN A 153 0.52 14.38 0.29
C ASN A 153 0.13 13.95 -1.12
N GLN A 154 -0.26 12.68 -1.31
CA GLN A 154 -0.70 12.18 -2.62
C GLN A 154 -1.85 13.02 -3.21
N LEU A 155 -2.81 13.45 -2.38
CA LEU A 155 -3.93 14.28 -2.83
C LEU A 155 -3.52 15.71 -3.10
N THR A 156 -2.51 16.27 -2.41
CA THR A 156 -2.02 17.63 -2.68
C THR A 156 -1.35 17.73 -4.04
N THR A 157 -0.72 16.66 -4.50
CA THR A 157 -0.06 16.57 -5.81
C THR A 157 -1.00 16.12 -6.93
N ALA A 158 -2.24 15.76 -6.61
CA ALA A 158 -3.23 15.30 -7.59
C ALA A 158 -3.68 16.42 -8.55
N PRO A 159 -4.01 16.10 -9.80
CA PRO A 159 -4.63 17.05 -10.74
C PRO A 159 -5.94 17.63 -10.16
N PRO A 160 -6.31 18.88 -10.54
CA PRO A 160 -7.53 19.52 -10.03
C PRO A 160 -8.81 18.70 -10.23
N ALA A 161 -8.95 18.01 -11.37
CA ALA A 161 -10.09 17.12 -11.64
C ALA A 161 -10.18 16.02 -10.58
N LEU A 162 -9.09 15.30 -10.34
CA LEU A 162 -9.03 14.21 -9.36
C LEU A 162 -9.24 14.72 -7.92
N ARG A 163 -8.71 15.90 -7.57
CA ARG A 163 -8.93 16.51 -6.24
C ARG A 163 -10.41 16.81 -5.98
N ARG A 164 -11.18 17.23 -7.00
CA ARG A 164 -12.62 17.46 -6.87
C ARG A 164 -13.41 16.19 -6.54
N LEU A 165 -12.94 15.03 -7.01
CA LEU A 165 -13.54 13.74 -6.74
C LEU A 165 -13.15 13.19 -5.35
N SER A 166 -12.15 13.78 -4.70
CA SER A 166 -11.62 13.25 -3.45
C SER A 166 -12.61 13.37 -2.29
N VAL A 167 -12.75 12.27 -1.57
CA VAL A 167 -13.47 12.22 -0.28
C VAL A 167 -12.55 12.20 0.93
N GLY A 168 -11.23 12.20 0.71
CA GLY A 168 -10.19 12.21 1.75
C GLY A 168 -9.13 11.14 1.50
N HIS A 169 -8.39 10.79 2.55
CA HIS A 169 -7.34 9.75 2.49
C HIS A 169 -7.45 8.76 3.63
N VAL A 170 -6.87 7.58 3.43
CA VAL A 170 -6.74 6.53 4.46
C VAL A 170 -5.32 5.98 4.40
N HIS A 171 -4.51 6.22 5.44
CA HIS A 171 -3.19 5.63 5.53
C HIS A 171 -3.27 4.10 5.54
N LEU A 172 -2.32 3.47 4.88
CA LEU A 172 -2.19 2.03 4.85
C LEU A 172 -1.90 1.49 6.26
N ALA A 173 -2.34 0.27 6.49
CA ALA A 173 -2.19 -0.42 7.76
C ALA A 173 -1.36 -1.70 7.60
N THR A 174 -0.88 -2.21 8.71
CA THR A 174 -0.23 -3.51 8.77
C THR A 174 -0.79 -4.34 9.93
N PRO A 175 -0.99 -5.65 9.74
CA PRO A 175 -1.32 -6.56 10.85
C PRO A 175 -0.27 -6.54 11.98
N LEU A 176 0.98 -6.21 11.66
CA LEU A 176 2.08 -6.06 12.63
C LEU A 176 1.80 -4.98 13.68
N ALA A 177 0.96 -4.00 13.38
CA ALA A 177 0.59 -2.94 14.32
C ALA A 177 -0.39 -3.41 15.41
N VAL A 178 -1.05 -4.55 15.23
CA VAL A 178 -1.99 -5.09 16.24
C VAL A 178 -1.21 -5.56 17.45
N GLY A 179 -1.43 -4.90 18.60
CA GLY A 179 -0.74 -5.20 19.85
C GLY A 179 0.78 -4.94 19.82
N ALA A 180 1.26 -4.14 18.87
CA ALA A 180 2.69 -3.83 18.74
C ALA A 180 3.26 -3.18 20.02
N ASP A 181 2.48 -2.35 20.67
CA ASP A 181 2.83 -1.68 21.94
C ASP A 181 3.01 -2.64 23.13
N ARG A 182 2.55 -3.89 23.02
CA ARG A 182 2.66 -4.94 24.04
C ARG A 182 3.70 -6.01 23.73
N ARG A 183 4.35 -5.91 22.56
CA ARG A 183 5.40 -6.88 22.20
C ARG A 183 6.66 -6.63 23.02
N PRO A 184 7.41 -7.70 23.35
CA PRO A 184 8.69 -7.56 24.05
C PRO A 184 9.67 -6.76 23.17
N ALA A 185 10.55 -6.02 23.82
CA ALA A 185 11.60 -5.29 23.15
C ALA A 185 12.57 -6.27 22.46
N VAL A 186 12.90 -6.00 21.21
CA VAL A 186 13.94 -6.72 20.48
C VAL A 186 15.25 -5.95 20.64
N ARG A 187 16.34 -6.66 20.98
CA ARG A 187 17.66 -6.05 21.05
C ARG A 187 18.06 -5.53 19.67
N LYS A 188 18.39 -4.25 19.58
CA LYS A 188 18.88 -3.64 18.35
C LYS A 188 20.31 -4.05 18.06
N GLY A 189 20.56 -4.40 16.80
CA GLY A 189 21.89 -4.56 16.23
C GLY A 189 22.47 -3.23 15.76
N THR A 190 23.56 -3.29 15.02
CA THR A 190 24.25 -2.11 14.46
C THR A 190 23.85 -1.81 13.03
N HIS A 191 23.20 -2.76 12.33
CA HIS A 191 22.86 -2.62 10.92
C HIS A 191 21.68 -1.68 10.70
N LEU A 192 21.73 -1.02 9.57
CA LEU A 192 20.60 -0.30 8.97
C LEU A 192 19.95 -1.20 7.91
N VAL A 193 18.65 -1.05 7.67
CA VAL A 193 17.95 -1.88 6.68
C VAL A 193 17.19 -1.02 5.68
N VAL A 194 17.22 -1.42 4.41
CA VAL A 194 16.35 -0.88 3.34
C VAL A 194 15.44 -2.01 2.86
N VAL A 195 14.14 -1.89 3.08
CA VAL A 195 13.15 -2.90 2.65
C VAL A 195 12.34 -2.38 1.48
N GLY A 196 12.37 -3.11 0.37
CA GLY A 196 11.59 -2.80 -0.82
C GLY A 196 12.30 -3.21 -2.11
N ARG A 197 11.57 -3.18 -3.22
CA ARG A 197 12.16 -3.44 -4.54
C ARG A 197 13.37 -2.54 -4.76
N VAL A 198 14.42 -3.09 -5.32
CA VAL A 198 15.59 -2.31 -5.72
C VAL A 198 15.22 -1.55 -6.99
N THR A 199 15.00 -0.28 -6.84
CA THR A 199 14.67 0.66 -7.92
C THR A 199 15.28 2.02 -7.65
N ARG A 200 15.53 2.80 -8.68
CA ARG A 200 16.08 4.16 -8.52
C ARG A 200 15.28 5.00 -7.52
N TYR A 201 13.95 4.90 -7.54
CA TYR A 201 13.08 5.69 -6.67
C TYR A 201 13.17 5.35 -5.19
N LYS A 202 13.63 4.13 -4.85
CA LYS A 202 13.79 3.70 -3.45
C LYS A 202 15.14 4.04 -2.85
N GLY A 203 16.13 4.45 -3.70
CA GLY A 203 17.37 5.05 -3.25
C GLY A 203 18.38 4.09 -2.61
N GLN A 204 18.42 2.80 -3.00
CA GLN A 204 19.39 1.84 -2.44
C GLN A 204 20.84 2.27 -2.65
N ALA A 205 21.16 2.92 -3.79
CA ALA A 205 22.50 3.46 -4.02
C ALA A 205 22.87 4.56 -2.99
N VAL A 206 21.92 5.40 -2.58
CA VAL A 206 22.12 6.40 -1.53
C VAL A 206 22.45 5.71 -0.20
N ALA A 207 21.68 4.66 0.16
CA ALA A 207 21.94 3.88 1.38
C ALA A 207 23.32 3.19 1.34
N ALA A 208 23.71 2.65 0.19
CA ALA A 208 25.01 2.01 0.01
C ALA A 208 26.17 3.03 0.12
N ARG A 209 26.05 4.21 -0.49
CA ARG A 209 27.05 5.29 -0.32
C ARG A 209 27.14 5.74 1.13
N LEU A 210 26.02 5.85 1.84
CA LEU A 210 26.00 6.16 3.27
C LEU A 210 26.81 5.12 4.06
N ALA A 211 26.63 3.82 3.78
CA ALA A 211 27.40 2.76 4.42
C ALA A 211 28.92 2.96 4.30
N HIS A 212 29.39 3.20 3.08
CA HIS A 212 30.84 3.41 2.82
C HIS A 212 31.39 4.69 3.45
N ARG A 213 30.58 5.75 3.52
CA ARG A 213 31.00 7.02 4.15
C ARG A 213 31.09 6.93 5.68
N THR A 214 30.18 6.20 6.30
CA THR A 214 30.03 6.17 7.76
C THR A 214 30.61 4.94 8.42
N GLY A 215 30.90 3.89 7.65
CA GLY A 215 31.28 2.57 8.16
C GLY A 215 30.09 1.78 8.75
N ALA A 216 28.85 2.27 8.63
CA ALA A 216 27.66 1.58 9.10
C ALA A 216 27.29 0.43 8.16
N GLU A 217 26.91 -0.72 8.72
CA GLU A 217 26.40 -1.84 7.94
C GLU A 217 24.99 -1.53 7.41
N VAL A 218 24.76 -1.75 6.12
CA VAL A 218 23.47 -1.60 5.46
C VAL A 218 23.04 -2.90 4.80
N VAL A 219 21.86 -3.39 5.15
CA VAL A 219 21.25 -4.58 4.53
C VAL A 219 20.14 -4.15 3.57
N LEU A 220 20.28 -4.49 2.30
CA LEU A 220 19.30 -4.28 1.26
C LEU A 220 18.43 -5.54 1.15
N ALA A 221 17.11 -5.42 1.35
CA ALA A 221 16.17 -6.52 1.33
C ALA A 221 15.02 -6.25 0.35
N GLY A 222 14.98 -7.01 -0.73
CA GLY A 222 13.96 -6.92 -1.78
C GLY A 222 14.47 -7.36 -3.14
N PRO A 223 13.56 -7.57 -4.12
CA PRO A 223 13.94 -8.05 -5.43
C PRO A 223 14.55 -6.95 -6.30
N VAL A 224 15.36 -7.37 -7.27
CA VAL A 224 15.84 -6.54 -8.39
C VAL A 224 15.04 -6.94 -9.64
N GLY A 225 14.11 -6.10 -10.06
CA GLY A 225 13.16 -6.48 -11.11
C GLY A 225 12.42 -7.79 -10.75
N PRO A 226 12.44 -8.82 -11.61
CA PRO A 226 11.83 -10.14 -11.32
C PRO A 226 12.73 -11.07 -10.50
N TYR A 227 13.96 -10.66 -10.16
CA TYR A 227 14.97 -11.50 -9.54
C TYR A 227 14.93 -11.36 -8.01
N HIS A 228 14.71 -12.49 -7.33
CA HIS A 228 14.49 -12.51 -5.89
C HIS A 228 15.71 -12.91 -5.07
N ARG A 229 16.73 -13.52 -5.69
CA ARG A 229 17.93 -14.02 -5.00
C ARG A 229 19.19 -13.57 -5.73
N PRO A 230 20.32 -13.42 -5.05
CA PRO A 230 21.60 -13.10 -5.68
C PRO A 230 21.96 -14.07 -6.81
N ALA A 231 21.69 -15.37 -6.65
CA ALA A 231 21.94 -16.37 -7.67
C ALA A 231 21.11 -16.17 -8.95
N ASP A 232 19.93 -15.60 -8.85
CA ASP A 232 19.05 -15.34 -10.00
C ASP A 232 19.66 -14.27 -10.92
N LEU A 233 20.40 -13.28 -10.37
CA LEU A 233 21.11 -12.25 -11.13
C LEU A 233 22.47 -12.71 -11.70
N ALA A 234 22.96 -13.85 -11.29
CA ALA A 234 24.19 -14.44 -11.83
C ALA A 234 23.92 -15.38 -13.03
N GLY A 235 22.65 -15.66 -13.34
CA GLY A 235 22.25 -16.56 -14.42
C GLY A 235 22.41 -15.95 -15.81
N PRO A 236 22.45 -16.80 -16.87
CA PRO A 236 22.59 -16.34 -18.25
C PRO A 236 21.33 -15.68 -18.82
N ASP A 237 20.17 -15.88 -18.20
CA ASP A 237 18.87 -15.43 -18.69
C ASP A 237 18.40 -14.12 -18.02
N VAL A 238 19.35 -13.32 -17.51
CA VAL A 238 19.04 -12.03 -16.90
C VAL A 238 18.66 -11.02 -17.99
N ASP A 239 17.48 -10.40 -17.84
CA ASP A 239 17.05 -9.31 -18.71
C ASP A 239 17.80 -8.02 -18.35
N GLU A 240 18.95 -7.80 -18.95
CA GLU A 240 19.78 -6.60 -18.76
C GLU A 240 19.11 -5.33 -19.33
N ALA A 241 18.02 -5.44 -20.12
CA ALA A 241 17.24 -4.30 -20.56
C ALA A 241 16.24 -3.81 -19.50
N ASN A 242 15.96 -4.63 -18.49
CA ASN A 242 15.06 -4.24 -17.39
C ASN A 242 15.63 -3.02 -16.63
N PRO A 243 14.85 -1.95 -16.45
CA PRO A 243 15.32 -0.71 -15.80
C PRO A 243 15.85 -0.91 -14.37
N ASP A 244 15.25 -1.83 -13.60
CA ASP A 244 15.67 -2.11 -12.23
C ASP A 244 16.98 -2.90 -12.21
N VAL A 245 17.18 -3.81 -13.18
CA VAL A 245 18.45 -4.53 -13.35
C VAL A 245 19.57 -3.57 -13.75
N ARG A 246 19.32 -2.65 -14.69
CA ARG A 246 20.31 -1.62 -15.05
C ARG A 246 20.69 -0.76 -13.87
N TYR A 247 19.68 -0.27 -13.11
CA TYR A 247 19.96 0.51 -11.90
C TYR A 247 20.80 -0.28 -10.88
N TRP A 248 20.50 -1.58 -10.70
CA TRP A 248 21.29 -2.47 -9.86
C TRP A 248 22.74 -2.55 -10.35
N ARG A 249 22.96 -2.92 -11.63
CA ARG A 249 24.30 -3.10 -12.22
C ARG A 249 25.13 -1.81 -12.18
N ASP A 250 24.51 -0.69 -12.54
CA ASP A 250 25.23 0.57 -12.72
C ASP A 250 25.51 1.30 -11.40
N GLU A 251 24.61 1.22 -10.44
CA GLU A 251 24.66 2.12 -9.28
C GLU A 251 24.68 1.42 -7.92
N VAL A 252 24.15 0.22 -7.79
CA VAL A 252 24.05 -0.45 -6.49
C VAL A 252 25.10 -1.56 -6.34
N GLU A 253 25.18 -2.47 -7.29
CA GLU A 253 26.07 -3.63 -7.25
C GLU A 253 27.56 -3.27 -7.02
N PRO A 254 28.12 -2.20 -7.65
CA PRO A 254 29.50 -1.80 -7.40
C PRO A 254 29.79 -1.40 -5.94
N LEU A 255 28.74 -1.08 -5.18
CA LEU A 255 28.83 -0.71 -3.77
C LEU A 255 28.54 -1.88 -2.82
N VAL A 256 28.12 -3.04 -3.33
CA VAL A 256 27.84 -4.24 -2.53
C VAL A 256 29.13 -5.03 -2.32
N ASP A 257 29.74 -4.87 -1.13
CA ASP A 257 31.01 -5.50 -0.77
C ASP A 257 30.86 -6.76 0.11
N GLY A 258 29.62 -7.14 0.42
CA GLY A 258 29.32 -8.28 1.29
C GLY A 258 29.61 -8.06 2.78
N ARG A 259 30.15 -6.93 3.15
CA ARG A 259 30.50 -6.56 4.53
C ARG A 259 29.74 -5.34 5.03
N LEU A 260 30.01 -4.16 4.48
CA LEU A 260 29.27 -2.92 4.81
C LEU A 260 27.92 -2.87 4.08
N VAL A 261 27.87 -3.31 2.84
CA VAL A 261 26.64 -3.37 2.07
C VAL A 261 26.37 -4.81 1.65
N ARG A 262 25.27 -5.35 2.12
CA ARG A 262 24.81 -6.70 1.76
C ARG A 262 23.43 -6.66 1.11
N TRP A 263 23.27 -7.32 -0.01
CA TRP A 263 21.95 -7.59 -0.58
C TRP A 263 21.56 -9.04 -0.26
N VAL A 264 20.43 -9.20 0.42
CA VAL A 264 19.94 -10.52 0.87
C VAL A 264 18.80 -11.07 -0.01
N GLY A 265 18.47 -10.36 -1.10
CA GLY A 265 17.34 -10.73 -1.93
C GLY A 265 16.01 -10.43 -1.25
N THR A 266 14.97 -11.18 -1.65
CA THR A 266 13.63 -11.06 -1.07
C THR A 266 13.54 -11.91 0.19
N VAL A 267 13.28 -11.26 1.31
CA VAL A 267 12.95 -11.90 2.59
C VAL A 267 11.48 -11.67 2.93
N ALA A 268 10.83 -12.62 3.58
CA ALA A 268 9.41 -12.59 3.90
C ALA A 268 9.11 -13.18 5.29
N GLY A 269 7.89 -12.93 5.80
CA GLY A 269 7.43 -13.49 7.06
C GLY A 269 8.35 -13.16 8.24
N GLU A 270 8.61 -14.14 9.10
CA GLU A 270 9.40 -13.97 10.32
C GLU A 270 10.86 -13.56 10.05
N GLU A 271 11.45 -14.00 8.94
CA GLU A 271 12.81 -13.61 8.57
C GLU A 271 12.89 -12.10 8.29
N ARG A 272 11.96 -11.57 7.48
CA ARG A 272 11.86 -10.13 7.21
C ARG A 272 11.60 -9.35 8.51
N ASP A 273 10.65 -9.82 9.30
CA ASP A 273 10.23 -9.15 10.52
C ASP A 273 11.38 -9.13 11.53
N GLY A 274 12.12 -10.22 11.66
CA GLY A 274 13.32 -10.31 12.50
C GLY A 274 14.46 -9.38 12.03
N LEU A 275 14.70 -9.34 10.72
CA LEU A 275 15.69 -8.45 10.12
C LEU A 275 15.38 -6.98 10.42
N VAL A 276 14.12 -6.56 10.22
CA VAL A 276 13.68 -5.19 10.49
C VAL A 276 13.66 -4.91 12.00
N ALA A 277 13.10 -5.80 12.82
CA ALA A 277 13.00 -5.62 14.26
C ALA A 277 14.37 -5.46 14.95
N SER A 278 15.37 -6.18 14.49
CA SER A 278 16.74 -6.10 15.02
C SER A 278 17.56 -4.95 14.41
N ALA A 279 17.11 -4.33 13.33
CA ALA A 279 17.83 -3.20 12.75
C ALA A 279 17.88 -2.00 13.71
N ARG A 280 18.97 -1.26 13.67
CA ARG A 280 19.13 0.02 14.36
C ARG A 280 18.12 1.04 13.85
N ALA A 281 17.99 1.14 12.52
CA ALA A 281 16.96 1.94 11.85
C ALA A 281 16.63 1.38 10.46
N SER A 282 15.46 1.73 9.95
CA SER A 282 15.09 1.56 8.54
C SER A 282 15.43 2.82 7.76
N LEU A 283 16.26 2.69 6.73
CA LEU A 283 16.56 3.77 5.80
C LEU A 283 15.50 3.83 4.69
N VAL A 284 14.99 5.03 4.45
CA VAL A 284 14.00 5.31 3.41
C VAL A 284 14.45 6.54 2.59
N PRO A 285 15.56 6.42 1.84
CA PRO A 285 16.17 7.52 1.09
C PRO A 285 15.51 7.67 -0.30
N ILE A 286 14.20 7.75 -0.33
CA ILE A 286 13.39 7.77 -1.54
C ILE A 286 13.57 9.04 -2.36
N ASP A 287 13.63 8.91 -3.68
CA ASP A 287 13.68 10.03 -4.62
C ASP A 287 12.37 10.19 -5.41
N TRP A 288 11.24 10.01 -4.75
CA TRP A 288 9.91 10.22 -5.33
C TRP A 288 8.87 10.51 -4.26
N GLU A 289 7.68 10.92 -4.69
CA GLU A 289 6.56 11.15 -3.78
C GLU A 289 5.88 9.81 -3.45
N GLU A 290 6.43 9.09 -2.48
CA GLU A 290 5.91 7.79 -2.01
C GLU A 290 4.46 7.93 -1.56
N PRO A 291 3.50 7.22 -2.16
CA PRO A 291 2.08 7.41 -1.82
C PRO A 291 1.70 6.86 -0.46
N GLY A 292 2.12 5.65 -0.11
CA GLY A 292 1.54 4.88 0.99
C GLY A 292 2.48 4.44 2.10
N GLY A 293 3.76 4.20 1.80
CA GLY A 293 4.79 3.91 2.79
C GLY A 293 4.56 2.67 3.67
N THR A 294 4.11 1.55 3.10
CA THR A 294 3.83 0.32 3.88
C THR A 294 5.05 -0.14 4.68
N ALA A 295 6.25 -0.12 4.09
CA ALA A 295 7.47 -0.49 4.79
C ALA A 295 7.78 0.42 5.99
N VAL A 296 7.37 1.69 5.92
CA VAL A 296 7.51 2.64 7.03
C VAL A 296 6.62 2.23 8.21
N VAL A 297 5.34 1.97 7.97
CA VAL A 297 4.42 1.58 9.05
C VAL A 297 4.75 0.20 9.63
N GLU A 298 5.27 -0.71 8.82
CA GLU A 298 5.77 -2.02 9.27
C GLU A 298 7.01 -1.87 10.15
N SER A 299 7.94 -1.01 9.75
CA SER A 299 9.13 -0.69 10.54
C SER A 299 8.76 -0.15 11.93
N LEU A 300 7.86 0.82 11.98
CA LEU A 300 7.37 1.38 13.25
C LEU A 300 6.68 0.31 14.10
N ALA A 301 5.89 -0.58 13.50
CA ALA A 301 5.21 -1.66 14.21
C ALA A 301 6.18 -2.68 14.83
N LEU A 302 7.34 -2.86 14.22
CA LEU A 302 8.44 -3.70 14.70
C LEU A 302 9.37 -2.98 15.69
N GLY A 303 9.08 -1.72 16.01
CA GLY A 303 9.88 -0.91 16.93
C GLY A 303 11.17 -0.39 16.31
N THR A 304 11.22 -0.23 15.01
CA THR A 304 12.42 0.24 14.31
C THR A 304 12.17 1.65 13.79
N PRO A 305 12.94 2.65 14.26
CA PRO A 305 12.80 4.02 13.82
C PRO A 305 13.15 4.16 12.34
N VAL A 306 12.60 5.18 11.70
CA VAL A 306 12.79 5.44 10.27
C VAL A 306 13.65 6.66 10.05
N VAL A 307 14.67 6.52 9.21
CA VAL A 307 15.49 7.64 8.73
C VAL A 307 15.29 7.79 7.23
N GLY A 308 14.95 8.96 6.77
CA GLY A 308 14.66 9.15 5.35
C GLY A 308 14.51 10.60 4.91
N PHE A 309 14.29 10.80 3.63
CA PHE A 309 14.02 12.10 3.09
C PHE A 309 12.57 12.54 3.37
N ARG A 310 12.38 13.82 3.61
CA ARG A 310 11.07 14.46 3.86
C ARG A 310 10.25 14.54 2.57
N ARG A 311 9.83 13.38 2.05
CA ARG A 311 9.09 13.24 0.79
C ARG A 311 7.87 12.35 0.91
N GLY A 312 6.90 12.57 0.03
CA GLY A 312 5.70 11.76 -0.06
C GLY A 312 4.96 11.66 1.27
N CYS A 313 4.55 10.46 1.62
CA CYS A 313 3.83 10.18 2.86
C CYS A 313 4.72 10.18 4.12
N LEU A 314 6.05 10.24 4.03
CA LEU A 314 6.92 10.11 5.19
C LEU A 314 6.64 11.14 6.30
N PRO A 315 6.43 12.45 6.01
CA PRO A 315 6.09 13.43 7.03
C PRO A 315 4.77 13.16 7.76
N GLU A 316 3.87 12.40 7.15
CA GLU A 316 2.60 12.02 7.77
C GLU A 316 2.72 10.77 8.64
N LEU A 317 3.65 9.86 8.32
CA LEU A 317 3.80 8.57 8.99
C LEU A 317 4.80 8.64 10.14
N VAL A 318 5.88 9.42 9.98
CA VAL A 318 7.00 9.51 10.90
C VAL A 318 6.90 10.80 11.73
N GLN A 319 6.91 10.66 13.04
CA GLN A 319 7.06 11.80 13.96
C GLN A 319 8.54 12.09 14.12
N HIS A 320 9.02 13.17 13.46
CA HIS A 320 10.42 13.59 13.51
C HIS A 320 10.87 13.82 14.96
N GLY A 321 12.04 13.28 15.31
CA GLY A 321 12.61 13.32 16.66
C GLY A 321 11.99 12.32 17.65
N ARG A 322 10.98 11.54 17.24
CA ARG A 322 10.31 10.58 18.13
C ARG A 322 10.24 9.15 17.56
N THR A 323 9.77 9.00 16.33
CA THR A 323 9.66 7.68 15.68
C THR A 323 10.59 7.57 14.48
N GLY A 324 11.38 8.60 14.23
CA GLY A 324 12.37 8.64 13.17
C GLY A 324 12.92 10.04 12.97
N LEU A 325 13.84 10.15 12.03
CA LEU A 325 14.49 11.40 11.64
C LEU A 325 14.29 11.62 10.14
N LEU A 326 13.71 12.76 9.78
CA LEU A 326 13.48 13.14 8.39
C LEU A 326 14.33 14.35 8.05
N VAL A 327 15.11 14.25 6.97
CA VAL A 327 15.97 15.29 6.46
C VAL A 327 15.50 15.78 5.11
N ASP A 328 16.07 16.85 4.61
CA ASP A 328 15.65 17.43 3.34
C ASP A 328 16.01 16.51 2.16
N PRO A 329 15.19 16.50 1.10
CA PRO A 329 15.40 15.64 -0.04
C PRO A 329 16.75 15.85 -0.71
N GLY A 330 17.52 14.76 -0.90
CA GLY A 330 18.82 14.77 -1.54
C GLY A 330 19.99 15.16 -0.62
N ASP A 331 19.74 15.57 0.62
CA ASP A 331 20.81 15.85 1.60
C ASP A 331 21.35 14.54 2.20
N GLU A 332 22.29 13.92 1.50
CA GLU A 332 22.93 12.68 1.94
C GLU A 332 23.79 12.86 3.19
N ASP A 333 24.32 14.07 3.44
CA ASP A 333 25.13 14.36 4.63
C ASP A 333 24.26 14.42 5.87
N ALA A 334 23.14 15.14 5.80
CA ALA A 334 22.15 15.15 6.87
C ALA A 334 21.53 13.75 7.09
N LEU A 335 21.33 12.95 6.01
CA LEU A 335 20.84 11.58 6.15
C LEU A 335 21.83 10.69 6.92
N ALA A 336 23.13 10.83 6.66
CA ALA A 336 24.18 10.10 7.35
C ALA A 336 24.26 10.51 8.83
N ALA A 337 24.20 11.80 9.12
CA ALA A 337 24.16 12.31 10.49
C ALA A 337 22.94 11.79 11.26
N ALA A 338 21.75 11.89 10.65
CA ALA A 338 20.52 11.37 11.23
C ALA A 338 20.58 9.85 11.51
N ALA A 339 21.17 9.07 10.60
CA ALA A 339 21.36 7.63 10.82
C ALA A 339 22.27 7.33 12.03
N ALA A 340 23.23 8.19 12.34
CA ALA A 340 24.10 8.05 13.51
C ALA A 340 23.40 8.39 14.84
N GLU A 341 22.33 9.20 14.80
CA GLU A 341 21.61 9.67 16.00
C GLU A 341 20.43 8.77 16.41
N THR A 342 20.16 7.70 15.68
CA THR A 342 18.97 6.86 15.91
C THR A 342 18.94 6.13 17.25
N ASP A 343 20.08 5.97 17.94
CA ASP A 343 20.13 5.34 19.26
C ASP A 343 19.44 6.18 20.36
N ALA A 344 19.23 7.47 20.10
CA ALA A 344 18.46 8.35 20.99
C ALA A 344 16.94 8.17 20.88
N LEU A 345 16.46 7.41 19.88
CA LEU A 345 15.03 7.19 19.64
C LEU A 345 14.52 5.96 20.41
N ASP A 346 13.32 6.09 20.96
CA ASP A 346 12.66 5.02 21.72
C ASP A 346 11.91 4.04 20.79
N PRO A 347 12.35 2.76 20.67
CA PRO A 347 11.64 1.75 19.90
C PRO A 347 10.19 1.54 20.34
N ASP A 348 9.90 1.74 21.64
CA ASP A 348 8.53 1.62 22.16
C ASP A 348 7.65 2.77 21.68
N ALA A 349 8.19 3.97 21.46
CA ALA A 349 7.45 5.05 20.85
C ALA A 349 7.01 4.70 19.41
N CYS A 350 7.86 4.02 18.64
CA CYS A 350 7.51 3.51 17.31
C CYS A 350 6.34 2.52 17.39
N ARG A 351 6.43 1.52 18.27
CA ARG A 351 5.38 0.50 18.46
C ARG A 351 4.05 1.11 18.93
N ARG A 352 4.10 2.03 19.89
CA ARG A 352 2.90 2.75 20.38
C ARG A 352 2.24 3.56 19.26
N GLU A 353 3.03 4.24 18.45
CA GLU A 353 2.49 5.01 17.32
C GLU A 353 1.84 4.12 16.28
N ALA A 354 2.49 3.00 15.93
CA ALA A 354 1.93 2.02 15.00
C ALA A 354 0.63 1.41 15.52
N ALA A 355 0.59 0.95 16.77
CA ALA A 355 -0.61 0.39 17.42
C ALA A 355 -1.77 1.39 17.46
N ARG A 356 -1.47 2.68 17.66
CA ARG A 356 -2.46 3.74 17.71
C ARG A 356 -3.06 4.08 16.35
N ARG A 357 -2.26 4.07 15.27
CA ARG A 357 -2.65 4.67 13.97
C ARG A 357 -2.81 3.71 12.82
N PHE A 358 -2.01 2.63 12.78
CA PHE A 358 -1.79 1.84 11.57
C PHE A 358 -2.28 0.39 11.69
N THR A 359 -3.20 0.12 12.62
CA THR A 359 -3.86 -1.19 12.68
C THR A 359 -4.90 -1.34 11.57
N PRO A 360 -5.15 -2.56 11.07
CA PRO A 360 -6.23 -2.84 10.13
C PRO A 360 -7.60 -2.33 10.61
N GLY A 361 -7.86 -2.43 11.92
CA GLY A 361 -9.08 -1.91 12.53
C GLY A 361 -9.26 -0.41 12.37
N ARG A 362 -8.18 0.37 12.54
CA ARG A 362 -8.20 1.83 12.31
C ARG A 362 -8.38 2.17 10.83
N MET A 363 -7.77 1.40 9.95
CA MET A 363 -7.95 1.56 8.52
C MET A 363 -9.42 1.33 8.12
N ALA A 364 -10.03 0.25 8.59
CA ALA A 364 -11.44 -0.05 8.32
C ALA A 364 -12.39 1.02 8.85
N GLU A 365 -12.18 1.53 10.06
CA GLU A 365 -12.96 2.64 10.62
C GLU A 365 -12.90 3.90 9.73
N ARG A 366 -11.73 4.20 9.17
CA ARG A 366 -11.57 5.34 8.25
C ARG A 366 -12.28 5.11 6.93
N TYR A 367 -12.19 3.89 6.35
CA TYR A 367 -12.92 3.54 5.13
C TYR A 367 -14.43 3.58 5.33
N LEU A 368 -14.96 3.11 6.45
CA LEU A 368 -16.40 3.21 6.74
C LEU A 368 -16.89 4.66 6.73
N ARG A 369 -16.11 5.59 7.30
CA ARG A 369 -16.43 7.02 7.20
C ARG A 369 -16.41 7.56 5.77
N LEU A 370 -15.50 7.05 4.93
CA LEU A 370 -15.49 7.41 3.50
C LEU A 370 -16.68 6.82 2.77
N TYR A 371 -17.08 5.57 3.09
CA TYR A 371 -18.28 4.96 2.51
C TYR A 371 -19.53 5.77 2.85
N ASP A 372 -19.71 6.16 4.09
CA ASP A 372 -20.85 7.02 4.50
C ASP A 372 -20.83 8.36 3.73
N LYS A 373 -19.66 8.95 3.54
CA LYS A 373 -19.48 10.19 2.79
C LYS A 373 -19.82 10.04 1.30
N VAL A 374 -19.40 8.93 0.69
CA VAL A 374 -19.71 8.62 -0.71
C VAL A 374 -21.22 8.38 -0.88
N LEU A 375 -21.84 7.55 -0.04
CA LEU A 375 -23.26 7.27 -0.08
C LEU A 375 -24.10 8.53 0.10
N SER A 376 -23.72 9.40 1.04
CA SER A 376 -24.39 10.69 1.25
C SER A 376 -24.29 11.60 0.01
N ARG A 377 -23.10 11.74 -0.57
CA ARG A 377 -22.89 12.58 -1.77
C ARG A 377 -23.56 12.06 -3.02
N SER A 378 -23.78 10.75 -3.10
CA SER A 378 -24.46 10.09 -4.21
C SER A 378 -26.00 10.05 -4.04
N GLY A 379 -26.56 10.74 -3.05
CA GLY A 379 -28.00 10.73 -2.77
C GLY A 379 -28.54 9.40 -2.26
N ARG A 380 -27.67 8.46 -1.92
CA ARG A 380 -27.99 7.12 -1.41
C ARG A 380 -27.70 7.01 0.08
N ALA A 381 -28.08 8.03 0.87
CA ALA A 381 -27.84 8.04 2.31
C ALA A 381 -28.38 6.76 2.98
N ARG A 382 -27.62 6.23 3.93
CA ARG A 382 -27.97 5.03 4.71
C ARG A 382 -29.39 5.14 5.28
N ALA A 383 -30.24 4.19 4.97
CA ALA A 383 -31.39 3.82 5.79
C ALA A 383 -30.88 3.07 7.06
N VAL A 384 -30.03 3.73 7.87
CA VAL A 384 -29.51 3.24 9.15
C VAL A 384 -29.76 4.31 10.18
N GLY A 385 -30.92 4.26 10.75
CA GLY A 385 -31.25 5.13 11.86
C GLY A 385 -32.67 4.87 12.29
N GLY A 386 -32.84 4.13 13.33
CA GLY A 386 -34.17 4.05 13.93
C GLY A 386 -34.48 2.73 14.62
N ALA A 387 -33.67 2.42 15.61
CA ALA A 387 -34.10 1.52 16.67
C ALA A 387 -33.47 1.94 17.98
N THR A 388 -33.80 3.16 18.43
CA THR A 388 -33.70 3.49 19.85
C THR A 388 -34.80 4.52 20.16
N GLY A 389 -35.78 4.10 21.03
CA GLY A 389 -36.56 5.02 21.80
C GLY A 389 -38.01 5.25 21.39
N GLY A 390 -38.79 4.19 21.24
CA GLY A 390 -40.24 4.25 21.38
C GLY A 390 -40.65 3.50 22.64
N ALA A 391 -40.40 4.09 23.80
CA ALA A 391 -40.97 3.61 25.05
C ALA A 391 -41.94 4.66 25.62
N ALA A 392 -43.19 4.34 25.43
CA ALA A 392 -44.33 4.59 26.33
C ALA A 392 -44.39 5.95 27.10
N ARG A 393 -45.27 6.79 26.67
CA ARG A 393 -46.14 7.51 27.61
C ARG A 393 -47.58 7.22 27.23
N GLN A 394 -48.22 6.35 27.96
CA GLN A 394 -49.69 6.34 28.18
C GLN A 394 -49.93 6.33 29.66
N ALA A 395 -50.93 7.15 30.02
CA ALA A 395 -51.67 7.39 31.23
C ALA A 395 -51.16 8.49 32.11
#